data_5e9b394e4733c33ac2441332e9446acf
#
_entry.id   5e9b394e4733c33ac2441332e9446acf
#
_cell.length_a   1.000
_cell.length_b   1.000
_cell.length_c   1.000
_cell.angle_alpha   90.00
_cell.angle_beta   90.00
_cell.angle_gamma   90.00
#
_symmetry.space_group_name_H-M   'P 1'
#
loop_
_entity.id
_entity.type
_entity.pdbx_description
1 polymer ?
#
loop_
_entity_poly.entity_id
_entity_poly.type
_entity_poly.pdbx_seq_one_letter_code
_entity_poly.pdbx_strand_id
1 'polypeptide(L)'
;MSGTVAVAIGAVAGAQDAAASARQNARSRHACIDGDDSILITRLMHRYIAIEGPIGVGKTALAMRLASRLDATTVLEETENPFLSDFYAGRPGAALQAQLFYLLNRHRQQISLRQGNLFAQATVSDYLFDRDKIFAYLNLDDNELFIYQRLYDLLVKDLSTPDLVVYLQTQTDILLRRWRERPKEIEDELPEPAPEYLRELNEAYQHFFFHYTATPLLVVETSHVDLAAGDAALEDLIKQIRGMGRGTQYYVPRA
;
A
#
# COMPACT_ATOMS: atom_id res chain seq x y z
N MET A 1 77.51 8.00 -5.00
CA MET A 1 76.55 8.26 -6.11
C MET A 1 76.46 6.96 -6.88
N SER A 2 75.66 6.10 -6.55
CA SER A 2 75.39 4.85 -7.26
C SER A 2 74.46 4.03 -6.38
N GLY A 3 73.42 3.65 -6.89
CA GLY A 3 72.58 2.72 -6.18
C GLY A 3 71.13 2.87 -6.66
N THR A 4 70.70 1.93 -7.44
CA THR A 4 69.39 1.32 -7.38
C THR A 4 68.89 0.97 -8.78
N VAL A 5 69.30 -0.25 -9.23
CA VAL A 5 68.49 -0.94 -10.28
C VAL A 5 68.66 -2.43 -9.96
N ALA A 6 67.74 -3.01 -9.23
CA ALA A 6 67.59 -4.47 -9.16
C ALA A 6 66.41 -4.84 -8.23
N VAL A 7 65.14 -4.53 -8.59
CA VAL A 7 63.95 -5.24 -8.11
C VAL A 7 62.84 -5.06 -9.12
N ALA A 8 62.83 -5.84 -10.16
CA ALA A 8 61.66 -5.91 -11.08
C ALA A 8 61.62 -7.19 -11.95
N ILE A 9 62.03 -8.35 -11.43
CA ILE A 9 61.92 -9.62 -12.20
C ILE A 9 61.19 -10.74 -11.40
N GLY A 10 60.76 -10.49 -10.16
CA GLY A 10 60.09 -11.51 -9.33
C GLY A 10 58.54 -11.53 -9.35
N ALA A 11 57.87 -10.58 -10.03
CA ALA A 11 56.42 -10.39 -9.86
C ALA A 11 55.53 -10.94 -11.00
N VAL A 12 56.11 -11.52 -12.05
CA VAL A 12 55.32 -11.97 -13.22
C VAL A 12 55.00 -13.47 -13.22
N ALA A 13 55.74 -14.30 -12.50
CA ALA A 13 55.50 -15.76 -12.43
C ALA A 13 54.34 -16.15 -11.48
N GLY A 14 54.06 -15.36 -10.42
CA GLY A 14 52.99 -15.66 -9.44
C GLY A 14 51.57 -15.33 -9.92
N ALA A 15 51.43 -14.47 -10.92
CA ALA A 15 50.07 -14.02 -11.38
C ALA A 15 49.43 -15.00 -12.38
N GLN A 16 50.19 -15.85 -13.04
CA GLN A 16 49.65 -16.83 -14.00
C GLN A 16 49.10 -18.08 -13.32
N ASP A 17 49.74 -18.54 -12.22
CA ASP A 17 49.25 -19.69 -11.46
C ASP A 17 47.99 -19.40 -10.64
N ALA A 18 47.82 -18.18 -10.13
CA ALA A 18 46.60 -17.76 -9.45
C ALA A 18 45.39 -17.66 -10.39
N ALA A 19 45.60 -17.27 -11.65
CA ALA A 19 44.55 -17.19 -12.66
C ALA A 19 44.11 -18.58 -13.17
N ALA A 20 45.01 -19.56 -13.22
CA ALA A 20 44.69 -20.94 -13.60
C ALA A 20 43.92 -21.67 -12.49
N SER A 21 44.26 -21.47 -11.23
CA SER A 21 43.58 -22.02 -10.07
C SER A 21 42.13 -21.42 -9.90
N ALA A 22 41.96 -20.13 -10.17
CA ALA A 22 40.63 -19.46 -10.14
C ALA A 22 39.73 -19.96 -11.25
N ARG A 23 40.24 -20.27 -12.43
CA ARG A 23 39.44 -20.82 -13.56
C ARG A 23 39.03 -22.28 -13.35
N GLN A 24 39.82 -23.06 -12.63
CA GLN A 24 39.53 -24.47 -12.31
C GLN A 24 38.47 -24.56 -11.19
N ASN A 25 38.54 -23.68 -10.18
CA ASN A 25 37.52 -23.56 -9.16
C ASN A 25 36.17 -23.00 -9.68
N ALA A 26 36.18 -22.17 -10.73
CA ALA A 26 34.96 -21.68 -11.36
C ALA A 26 34.26 -22.79 -12.20
N ARG A 27 35.01 -23.74 -12.78
CA ARG A 27 34.42 -24.86 -13.54
C ARG A 27 33.85 -25.97 -12.65
N SER A 28 34.37 -26.15 -11.44
CA SER A 28 33.87 -27.15 -10.47
C SER A 28 32.60 -26.68 -9.73
N ARG A 29 32.24 -25.41 -9.84
CA ARG A 29 30.98 -24.87 -9.23
C ARG A 29 29.78 -24.90 -10.16
N HIS A 30 29.92 -25.40 -11.39
CA HIS A 30 28.81 -25.49 -12.36
C HIS A 30 28.23 -26.89 -12.54
N ALA A 31 28.54 -27.82 -11.67
CA ALA A 31 28.09 -29.22 -11.79
C ALA A 31 27.40 -29.76 -10.54
N CYS A 32 26.69 -28.92 -9.77
CA CYS A 32 25.75 -29.36 -8.71
C CYS A 32 24.70 -28.29 -8.46
N ILE A 33 23.86 -28.02 -9.43
CA ILE A 33 22.56 -27.33 -9.22
C ILE A 33 21.54 -28.10 -10.10
N ASP A 34 21.27 -29.35 -9.72
CA ASP A 34 20.05 -30.07 -10.00
C ASP A 34 19.48 -30.44 -8.64
N GLY A 35 18.59 -29.64 -8.12
CA GLY A 35 17.93 -29.88 -6.85
C GLY A 35 17.21 -28.62 -6.37
N ASP A 36 15.94 -28.53 -6.71
CA ASP A 36 14.96 -27.69 -6.03
C ASP A 36 15.01 -26.18 -6.31
N ASP A 37 14.74 -25.80 -7.57
CA ASP A 37 14.43 -24.44 -7.99
C ASP A 37 13.04 -23.93 -7.48
N SER A 38 12.43 -24.59 -6.51
CA SER A 38 11.14 -24.19 -5.91
C SER A 38 11.30 -23.17 -4.77
N ILE A 39 12.50 -22.77 -4.37
CA ILE A 39 12.78 -21.69 -3.42
C ILE A 39 13.45 -20.51 -4.14
N LEU A 40 13.08 -20.23 -5.35
CA LEU A 40 13.09 -18.87 -5.84
C LEU A 40 11.96 -18.16 -5.12
N ILE A 41 12.28 -17.58 -3.96
CA ILE A 41 11.47 -16.55 -3.31
C ILE A 41 11.06 -15.62 -4.43
N THR A 42 9.82 -15.76 -4.88
CA THR A 42 9.23 -14.90 -5.90
C THR A 42 9.20 -13.51 -5.25
N ARG A 43 10.27 -12.76 -5.46
CA ARG A 43 10.45 -11.42 -4.90
C ARG A 43 9.22 -10.64 -5.29
N LEU A 44 8.44 -10.19 -4.32
CA LEU A 44 7.28 -9.37 -4.59
C LEU A 44 7.72 -8.24 -5.52
N MET A 45 7.07 -8.11 -6.66
CA MET A 45 7.34 -7.00 -7.59
C MET A 45 6.95 -5.65 -6.97
N HIS A 46 6.02 -5.69 -6.02
CA HIS A 46 5.48 -4.51 -5.35
C HIS A 46 5.94 -4.47 -3.89
N ARG A 47 6.75 -3.47 -3.55
CA ARG A 47 7.28 -3.28 -2.19
C ARG A 47 6.35 -2.46 -1.31
N TYR A 48 5.50 -1.61 -1.89
CA TYR A 48 4.49 -0.86 -1.19
C TYR A 48 3.13 -1.05 -1.88
N ILE A 49 2.20 -1.71 -1.19
CA ILE A 49 0.83 -1.96 -1.64
C ILE A 49 -0.11 -1.15 -0.76
N ALA A 50 -0.94 -0.30 -1.38
CA ALA A 50 -2.01 0.41 -0.69
C ALA A 50 -3.36 -0.26 -0.99
N ILE A 51 -4.11 -0.63 0.05
CA ILE A 51 -5.48 -1.13 -0.08
C ILE A 51 -6.41 0.03 0.16
N GLU A 52 -7.33 0.26 -0.76
CA GLU A 52 -8.26 1.38 -0.69
C GLU A 52 -9.68 0.97 -1.03
N GLY A 53 -10.67 1.77 -0.62
CA GLY A 53 -12.09 1.56 -0.85
C GLY A 53 -12.98 2.27 0.17
N PRO A 54 -14.30 2.30 -0.02
CA PRO A 54 -15.22 3.01 0.87
C PRO A 54 -15.24 2.44 2.29
N ILE A 55 -15.85 3.19 3.21
CA ILE A 55 -16.01 2.80 4.61
C ILE A 55 -16.79 1.47 4.68
N GLY A 56 -16.34 0.53 5.52
CA GLY A 56 -17.00 -0.76 5.71
C GLY A 56 -16.70 -1.84 4.67
N VAL A 57 -15.84 -1.57 3.67
CA VAL A 57 -15.52 -2.57 2.61
C VAL A 57 -14.57 -3.69 3.08
N GLY A 58 -13.89 -3.52 4.23
CA GLY A 58 -12.98 -4.52 4.80
C GLY A 58 -11.49 -4.29 4.55
N LYS A 59 -11.05 -3.05 4.29
CA LYS A 59 -9.65 -2.68 4.01
C LYS A 59 -8.66 -3.16 5.06
N THR A 60 -8.90 -2.79 6.32
CA THR A 60 -7.98 -3.06 7.44
C THR A 60 -7.79 -4.55 7.68
N ALA A 61 -8.88 -5.32 7.68
CA ALA A 61 -8.83 -6.77 7.83
C ALA A 61 -8.05 -7.43 6.68
N LEU A 62 -8.28 -7.00 5.43
CA LEU A 62 -7.52 -7.49 4.29
C LEU A 62 -6.05 -7.07 4.37
N ALA A 63 -5.73 -5.83 4.75
CA ALA A 63 -4.36 -5.35 4.87
C ALA A 63 -3.55 -6.19 5.87
N MET A 64 -4.12 -6.47 7.04
CA MET A 64 -3.47 -7.30 8.06
C MET A 64 -3.22 -8.73 7.56
N ARG A 65 -4.21 -9.35 6.92
CA ARG A 65 -4.08 -10.72 6.39
C ARG A 65 -3.09 -10.79 5.23
N LEU A 66 -3.15 -9.82 4.31
CA LEU A 66 -2.23 -9.74 3.19
C LEU A 66 -0.79 -9.55 3.67
N ALA A 67 -0.56 -8.63 4.60
CA ALA A 67 0.76 -8.38 5.18
C ALA A 67 1.32 -9.65 5.85
N SER A 68 0.51 -10.38 6.63
CA SER A 68 0.91 -11.65 7.25
C SER A 68 1.33 -12.71 6.22
N ARG A 69 0.62 -12.81 5.07
CA ARG A 69 0.95 -13.76 4.01
C ARG A 69 2.16 -13.37 3.16
N LEU A 70 2.47 -12.08 3.11
CA LEU A 70 3.58 -11.53 2.32
C LEU A 70 4.84 -11.26 3.16
N ASP A 71 4.81 -11.53 4.47
CA ASP A 71 5.86 -11.14 5.42
C ASP A 71 6.18 -9.65 5.32
N ALA A 72 5.12 -8.83 5.27
CA ALA A 72 5.18 -7.39 5.08
C ALA A 72 4.82 -6.63 6.35
N THR A 73 5.31 -5.40 6.48
CA THR A 73 4.90 -4.47 7.53
C THR A 73 3.53 -3.87 7.21
N THR A 74 2.64 -3.81 8.21
CA THR A 74 1.35 -3.11 8.08
C THR A 74 1.47 -1.65 8.46
N VAL A 75 0.72 -0.80 7.76
CA VAL A 75 0.48 0.61 8.09
C VAL A 75 -1.01 0.85 8.08
N LEU A 76 -1.58 0.93 9.27
CA LEU A 76 -3.01 1.10 9.43
C LEU A 76 -3.36 2.55 9.72
N GLU A 77 -4.50 2.99 9.21
CA GLU A 77 -5.01 4.33 9.46
C GLU A 77 -5.32 4.52 10.96
N GLU A 78 -4.92 5.66 11.50
CA GLU A 78 -5.38 6.09 12.81
C GLU A 78 -6.83 6.55 12.72
N THR A 79 -7.72 5.89 13.46
CA THR A 79 -9.17 6.17 13.41
C THR A 79 -9.59 7.27 14.37
N GLU A 80 -8.83 7.50 15.44
CA GLU A 80 -9.13 8.53 16.42
C GLU A 80 -8.96 9.93 15.84
N ASN A 81 -10.06 10.70 15.83
CA ASN A 81 -10.05 12.09 15.41
C ASN A 81 -10.96 12.90 16.35
N PRO A 82 -10.40 13.85 17.12
CA PRO A 82 -11.15 14.58 18.14
C PRO A 82 -12.23 15.51 17.56
N PHE A 83 -12.21 15.76 16.25
CA PHE A 83 -13.15 16.64 15.57
C PHE A 83 -14.33 15.89 14.92
N LEU A 84 -14.34 14.55 14.95
CA LEU A 84 -15.38 13.77 14.28
C LEU A 84 -16.78 13.96 14.90
N SER A 85 -16.88 14.05 16.23
CA SER A 85 -18.16 14.28 16.88
C SER A 85 -18.77 15.62 16.47
N ASP A 86 -17.96 16.66 16.35
CA ASP A 86 -18.38 17.99 15.91
C ASP A 86 -18.73 18.02 14.41
N PHE A 87 -17.97 17.27 13.60
CA PHE A 87 -18.28 17.08 12.17
C PHE A 87 -19.64 16.41 11.98
N TYR A 88 -19.92 15.29 12.66
CA TYR A 88 -21.22 14.62 12.57
C TYR A 88 -22.38 15.44 13.16
N ALA A 89 -22.08 16.34 14.11
CA ALA A 89 -23.05 17.30 14.64
C ALA A 89 -23.31 18.49 13.71
N GLY A 90 -22.63 18.56 12.54
CA GLY A 90 -22.78 19.65 11.58
C GLY A 90 -22.27 20.99 12.07
N ARG A 91 -21.30 21.01 12.99
CA ARG A 91 -20.75 22.27 13.51
C ARG A 91 -19.95 23.00 12.45
N PRO A 92 -20.10 24.33 12.31
CA PRO A 92 -19.33 25.11 11.33
C PRO A 92 -17.82 24.95 11.50
N GLY A 93 -17.10 24.71 10.41
CA GLY A 93 -15.64 24.53 10.39
C GLY A 93 -15.14 23.18 10.91
N ALA A 94 -15.98 22.32 11.44
CA ALA A 94 -15.57 21.03 11.95
C ALA A 94 -15.14 20.08 10.83
N ALA A 95 -15.71 20.21 9.63
CA ALA A 95 -15.31 19.44 8.46
C ALA A 95 -13.84 19.69 8.10
N LEU A 96 -13.43 20.95 8.01
CA LEU A 96 -12.03 21.31 7.74
C LEU A 96 -11.09 20.83 8.86
N GLN A 97 -11.49 20.99 10.12
CA GLN A 97 -10.68 20.55 11.27
C GLN A 97 -10.45 19.04 11.24
N ALA A 98 -11.51 18.26 11.02
CA ALA A 98 -11.43 16.80 10.90
C ALA A 98 -10.55 16.37 9.71
N GLN A 99 -10.72 17.04 8.56
CA GLN A 99 -9.99 16.74 7.35
C GLN A 99 -8.49 17.05 7.49
N LEU A 100 -8.13 18.20 8.07
CA LEU A 100 -6.74 18.56 8.31
C LEU A 100 -6.06 17.66 9.35
N PHE A 101 -6.78 17.23 10.37
CA PHE A 101 -6.27 16.28 11.35
C PHE A 101 -5.87 14.96 10.68
N TYR A 102 -6.73 14.38 9.85
CA TYR A 102 -6.43 13.16 9.10
C TYR A 102 -5.27 13.36 8.12
N LEU A 103 -5.27 14.46 7.37
CA LEU A 103 -4.21 14.77 6.42
C LEU A 103 -2.84 14.81 7.10
N LEU A 104 -2.73 15.51 8.23
CA LEU A 104 -1.47 15.65 8.97
C LEU A 104 -1.03 14.35 9.63
N ASN A 105 -1.95 13.55 10.17
CA ASN A 105 -1.63 12.26 10.75
C ASN A 105 -1.13 11.28 9.68
N ARG A 106 -1.82 11.16 8.55
CA ARG A 106 -1.37 10.33 7.43
C ARG A 106 -0.01 10.77 6.90
N HIS A 107 0.20 12.09 6.77
CA HIS A 107 1.50 12.62 6.36
C HIS A 107 2.60 12.20 7.35
N ARG A 108 2.38 12.34 8.67
CA ARG A 108 3.33 11.91 9.71
C ARG A 108 3.65 10.42 9.62
N GLN A 109 2.63 9.58 9.45
CA GLN A 109 2.80 8.14 9.27
C GLN A 109 3.65 7.83 8.03
N GLN A 110 3.37 8.46 6.89
CA GLN A 110 4.11 8.24 5.64
C GLN A 110 5.58 8.68 5.73
N ILE A 111 5.88 9.79 6.40
CA ILE A 111 7.26 10.23 6.66
C ILE A 111 7.99 9.20 7.53
N SER A 112 7.35 8.67 8.56
CA SER A 112 7.94 7.65 9.44
C SER A 112 8.27 6.36 8.67
N LEU A 113 7.42 5.95 7.74
CA LEU A 113 7.67 4.80 6.87
C LEU A 113 8.91 4.99 6.00
N ARG A 114 9.09 6.17 5.43
CA ARG A 114 10.26 6.49 4.61
C ARG A 114 11.56 6.34 5.40
N GLN A 115 11.55 6.67 6.69
CA GLN A 115 12.72 6.57 7.56
C GLN A 115 12.99 5.13 8.04
N GLY A 116 11.94 4.33 8.27
CA GLY A 116 12.03 2.96 8.80
C GLY A 116 12.28 1.86 7.74
N ASN A 117 11.97 2.13 6.48
CA ASN A 117 11.92 1.13 5.41
C ASN A 117 13.27 0.66 4.83
N LEU A 118 14.40 1.04 5.43
CA LEU A 118 15.72 0.56 4.96
C LEU A 118 15.88 -0.96 5.08
N PHE A 119 15.06 -1.64 5.89
CA PHE A 119 15.17 -3.08 6.17
C PHE A 119 13.88 -3.87 5.91
N ALA A 120 12.73 -3.24 5.70
CA ALA A 120 11.46 -3.94 5.44
C ALA A 120 11.43 -4.52 4.02
N GLN A 121 10.99 -5.78 3.90
CA GLN A 121 10.88 -6.45 2.61
C GLN A 121 9.72 -5.89 1.77
N ALA A 122 8.57 -5.63 2.41
CA ALA A 122 7.39 -5.02 1.80
C ALA A 122 6.55 -4.28 2.84
N THR A 123 5.64 -3.42 2.38
CA THR A 123 4.68 -2.66 3.20
C THR A 123 3.28 -2.79 2.61
N VAL A 124 2.28 -2.98 3.47
CA VAL A 124 0.87 -2.95 3.10
C VAL A 124 0.16 -1.91 3.96
N SER A 125 -0.45 -0.90 3.33
CA SER A 125 -1.30 0.07 4.02
C SER A 125 -2.77 -0.18 3.75
N ASP A 126 -3.65 0.18 4.70
CA ASP A 126 -5.10 0.12 4.53
C ASP A 126 -5.69 1.47 4.07
N TYR A 127 -4.84 2.35 3.59
CA TYR A 127 -5.24 3.61 2.96
C TYR A 127 -4.27 4.03 1.86
N LEU A 128 -4.77 4.79 0.90
CA LEU A 128 -4.02 5.58 -0.06
C LEU A 128 -4.01 7.04 0.39
N PHE A 129 -2.86 7.73 0.38
CA PHE A 129 -2.80 9.14 0.81
C PHE A 129 -3.74 10.04 -0.01
N ASP A 130 -3.82 9.80 -1.32
CA ASP A 130 -4.67 10.56 -2.25
C ASP A 130 -6.17 10.44 -1.97
N ARG A 131 -6.62 9.41 -1.23
CA ARG A 131 -8.04 9.26 -0.86
C ARG A 131 -8.55 10.45 -0.05
N ASP A 132 -7.63 11.14 0.63
CA ASP A 132 -7.96 12.31 1.45
C ASP A 132 -8.70 13.39 0.63
N LYS A 133 -8.38 13.49 -0.65
CA LYS A 133 -9.07 14.38 -1.60
C LYS A 133 -10.55 14.00 -1.77
N ILE A 134 -10.89 12.71 -1.77
CA ILE A 134 -12.30 12.26 -1.93
C ILE A 134 -13.16 12.87 -0.84
N PHE A 135 -12.70 12.76 0.42
CA PHE A 135 -13.41 13.31 1.57
C PHE A 135 -13.41 14.85 1.58
N ALA A 136 -12.29 15.48 1.19
CA ALA A 136 -12.21 16.92 1.10
C ALA A 136 -13.21 17.49 0.08
N TYR A 137 -13.29 16.92 -1.11
CA TYR A 137 -14.23 17.34 -2.15
C TYR A 137 -15.69 17.09 -1.77
N LEU A 138 -15.96 16.09 -0.95
CA LEU A 138 -17.31 15.75 -0.53
C LEU A 138 -17.82 16.63 0.62
N ASN A 139 -16.92 17.03 1.53
CA ASN A 139 -17.32 17.60 2.82
C ASN A 139 -16.95 19.07 3.02
N LEU A 140 -16.04 19.65 2.23
CA LEU A 140 -15.56 21.02 2.40
C LEU A 140 -16.25 21.97 1.45
N ASP A 141 -16.53 23.18 1.94
CA ASP A 141 -16.95 24.29 1.07
C ASP A 141 -15.78 24.81 0.19
N ASP A 142 -16.07 25.69 -0.77
CA ASP A 142 -15.08 26.19 -1.72
C ASP A 142 -13.88 26.90 -1.05
N ASN A 143 -14.10 27.63 0.04
CA ASN A 143 -13.02 28.33 0.77
C ASN A 143 -12.19 27.35 1.57
N GLU A 144 -12.82 26.42 2.27
CA GLU A 144 -12.18 25.35 3.03
C GLU A 144 -11.37 24.44 2.10
N LEU A 145 -11.96 24.09 0.95
CA LEU A 145 -11.31 23.26 -0.06
C LEU A 145 -10.07 23.94 -0.64
N PHE A 146 -10.13 25.25 -0.89
CA PHE A 146 -8.97 26.02 -1.34
C PHE A 146 -7.81 25.95 -0.32
N ILE A 147 -8.09 26.15 0.97
CA ILE A 147 -7.09 26.04 2.05
C ILE A 147 -6.51 24.62 2.11
N TYR A 148 -7.39 23.63 2.09
CA TYR A 148 -7.01 22.22 2.11
C TYR A 148 -6.07 21.88 0.94
N GLN A 149 -6.42 22.25 -0.29
CA GLN A 149 -5.62 21.95 -1.48
C GLN A 149 -4.21 22.54 -1.38
N ARG A 150 -4.07 23.78 -0.87
CA ARG A 150 -2.75 24.40 -0.66
C ARG A 150 -1.88 23.61 0.31
N LEU A 151 -2.46 23.14 1.40
CA LEU A 151 -1.74 22.30 2.38
C LEU A 151 -1.40 20.93 1.79
N TYR A 152 -2.36 20.29 1.10
CA TYR A 152 -2.14 19.03 0.43
C TYR A 152 -0.94 19.10 -0.55
N ASP A 153 -0.90 20.10 -1.41
CA ASP A 153 0.16 20.29 -2.41
C ASP A 153 1.56 20.50 -1.79
N LEU A 154 1.62 21.03 -0.56
CA LEU A 154 2.87 21.16 0.18
C LEU A 154 3.33 19.82 0.76
N LEU A 155 2.38 19.04 1.30
CA LEU A 155 2.67 17.80 2.03
C LEU A 155 2.96 16.62 1.12
N VAL A 156 2.30 16.53 -0.04
CA VAL A 156 2.40 15.36 -0.93
C VAL A 156 3.76 15.18 -1.58
N LYS A 157 4.56 16.25 -1.68
CA LYS A 157 5.84 16.26 -2.42
C LYS A 157 6.88 15.29 -1.88
N ASP A 158 6.85 15.03 -0.58
CA ASP A 158 7.85 14.22 0.12
C ASP A 158 7.37 12.79 0.43
N LEU A 159 6.20 12.40 -0.06
CA LEU A 159 5.62 11.10 0.25
C LEU A 159 6.05 10.00 -0.72
N SER A 160 6.08 8.78 -0.20
CA SER A 160 6.28 7.60 -1.03
C SER A 160 4.98 7.23 -1.74
N THR A 161 5.05 7.03 -3.05
CA THR A 161 3.92 6.48 -3.82
C THR A 161 3.90 4.97 -3.72
N PRO A 162 2.74 4.32 -3.61
CA PRO A 162 2.65 2.87 -3.67
C PRO A 162 3.04 2.33 -5.06
N ASP A 163 3.60 1.13 -5.07
CA ASP A 163 3.90 0.42 -6.32
C ASP A 163 2.64 -0.20 -6.93
N LEU A 164 1.62 -0.43 -6.11
CA LEU A 164 0.33 -0.99 -6.49
C LEU A 164 -0.76 -0.47 -5.57
N VAL A 165 -1.88 -0.08 -6.14
CA VAL A 165 -3.13 0.18 -5.40
C VAL A 165 -4.10 -0.96 -5.67
N VAL A 166 -4.67 -1.51 -4.59
CA VAL A 166 -5.76 -2.49 -4.62
C VAL A 166 -7.04 -1.78 -4.18
N TYR A 167 -7.90 -1.46 -5.13
CA TYR A 167 -9.18 -0.79 -4.86
C TYR A 167 -10.28 -1.82 -4.68
N LEU A 168 -10.86 -1.87 -3.48
CA LEU A 168 -12.00 -2.72 -3.14
C LEU A 168 -13.30 -2.01 -3.52
N GLN A 169 -13.94 -2.50 -4.57
CA GLN A 169 -15.21 -2.00 -5.06
C GLN A 169 -16.36 -2.88 -4.56
N THR A 170 -17.48 -2.27 -4.18
CA THR A 170 -18.70 -2.98 -3.80
C THR A 170 -19.95 -2.11 -3.97
N GLN A 171 -21.12 -2.72 -3.94
CA GLN A 171 -22.40 -2.03 -4.00
C GLN A 171 -22.73 -1.34 -2.67
N THR A 172 -23.44 -0.20 -2.72
CA THR A 172 -23.75 0.60 -1.52
C THR A 172 -24.61 -0.14 -0.50
N ASP A 173 -25.57 -0.93 -0.95
CA ASP A 173 -26.43 -1.74 -0.07
C ASP A 173 -25.64 -2.83 0.69
N ILE A 174 -24.59 -3.37 0.06
CA ILE A 174 -23.65 -4.29 0.72
C ILE A 174 -22.83 -3.56 1.79
N LEU A 175 -22.38 -2.33 1.52
CA LEU A 175 -21.66 -1.51 2.52
C LEU A 175 -22.54 -1.24 3.74
N LEU A 176 -23.79 -0.83 3.52
CA LEU A 176 -24.77 -0.59 4.58
C LEU A 176 -25.01 -1.84 5.43
N ARG A 177 -25.16 -2.98 4.78
CA ARG A 177 -25.30 -4.26 5.49
C ARG A 177 -24.07 -4.59 6.32
N ARG A 178 -22.87 -4.53 5.75
CA ARG A 178 -21.60 -4.82 6.44
C ARG A 178 -21.37 -3.86 7.61
N TRP A 179 -21.76 -2.59 7.46
CA TRP A 179 -21.69 -1.61 8.55
C TRP A 179 -22.55 -2.01 9.75
N ARG A 180 -23.78 -2.50 9.52
CA ARG A 180 -24.70 -2.93 10.58
C ARG A 180 -24.30 -4.23 11.25
N GLU A 181 -23.67 -5.13 10.50
CA GLU A 181 -23.24 -6.45 10.94
C GLU A 181 -21.86 -6.44 11.64
N ARG A 182 -21.12 -5.32 11.60
CA ARG A 182 -19.82 -5.23 12.23
C ARG A 182 -19.89 -5.41 13.74
N PRO A 183 -18.84 -6.03 14.40
CA PRO A 183 -18.75 -6.07 15.85
C PRO A 183 -18.72 -4.66 16.42
N LYS A 184 -19.58 -4.38 17.39
CA LYS A 184 -19.73 -3.05 18.00
C LYS A 184 -18.62 -2.68 18.99
N GLU A 185 -17.67 -3.57 19.25
CA GLU A 185 -16.68 -3.44 20.34
C GLU A 185 -15.58 -2.39 20.09
N ILE A 186 -15.39 -1.89 18.87
CA ILE A 186 -14.22 -1.05 18.53
C ILE A 186 -14.58 0.40 18.16
N GLU A 187 -15.83 0.72 17.79
CA GLU A 187 -16.19 2.05 17.29
C GLU A 187 -17.61 2.49 17.69
N ASP A 188 -18.07 2.12 18.88
CA ASP A 188 -19.44 2.43 19.36
C ASP A 188 -19.73 3.93 19.54
N GLU A 189 -18.73 4.80 19.39
CA GLU A 189 -18.92 6.25 19.50
C GLU A 189 -19.21 6.96 18.17
N LEU A 190 -19.01 6.28 17.02
CA LEU A 190 -19.32 6.90 15.74
C LEU A 190 -20.76 6.60 15.31
N PRO A 191 -21.55 7.63 15.01
CA PRO A 191 -22.91 7.45 14.49
C PRO A 191 -22.89 6.66 13.17
N GLU A 192 -23.96 5.89 12.93
CA GLU A 192 -24.13 5.24 11.62
C GLU A 192 -24.16 6.33 10.53
N PRO A 193 -23.29 6.24 9.51
CA PRO A 193 -23.32 7.23 8.44
C PRO A 193 -24.66 7.14 7.69
N ALA A 194 -25.22 8.30 7.37
CA ALA A 194 -26.47 8.36 6.61
C ALA A 194 -26.34 7.55 5.31
N PRO A 195 -27.36 6.76 4.93
CA PRO A 195 -27.31 5.96 3.70
C PRO A 195 -27.02 6.79 2.45
N GLU A 196 -27.51 8.02 2.41
CA GLU A 196 -27.26 8.99 1.35
C GLU A 196 -25.80 9.36 1.27
N TYR A 197 -25.17 9.67 2.41
CA TYR A 197 -23.74 9.98 2.49
C TYR A 197 -22.87 8.80 2.03
N LEU A 198 -23.21 7.56 2.43
CA LEU A 198 -22.48 6.37 1.96
C LEU A 198 -22.62 6.16 0.45
N ARG A 199 -23.78 6.52 -0.13
CA ARG A 199 -23.98 6.45 -1.58
C ARG A 199 -23.09 7.46 -2.29
N GLU A 200 -23.13 8.72 -1.87
CA GLU A 200 -22.31 9.80 -2.43
C GLU A 200 -20.82 9.50 -2.29
N LEU A 201 -20.40 8.99 -1.13
CA LEU A 201 -19.03 8.58 -0.89
C LEU A 201 -18.61 7.43 -1.82
N ASN A 202 -19.44 6.40 -1.98
CA ASN A 202 -19.14 5.28 -2.88
C ASN A 202 -19.06 5.72 -4.35
N GLU A 203 -19.93 6.60 -4.79
CA GLU A 203 -19.89 7.22 -6.13
C GLU A 203 -18.62 8.05 -6.32
N ALA A 204 -18.21 8.84 -5.31
CA ALA A 204 -16.96 9.61 -5.34
C ALA A 204 -15.73 8.72 -5.42
N TYR A 205 -15.71 7.58 -4.71
CA TYR A 205 -14.67 6.56 -4.83
C TYR A 205 -14.60 5.97 -6.24
N GLN A 206 -15.73 5.58 -6.81
CA GLN A 206 -15.81 5.04 -8.17
C GLN A 206 -15.30 6.05 -9.20
N HIS A 207 -15.72 7.30 -9.08
CA HIS A 207 -15.26 8.38 -9.96
C HIS A 207 -13.76 8.62 -9.83
N PHE A 208 -13.24 8.67 -8.61
CA PHE A 208 -11.80 8.88 -8.36
C PHE A 208 -10.97 7.76 -8.99
N PHE A 209 -11.32 6.50 -8.73
CA PHE A 209 -10.55 5.36 -9.22
C PHE A 209 -10.75 5.08 -10.71
N PHE A 210 -11.86 5.50 -11.30
CA PHE A 210 -12.03 5.46 -12.75
C PHE A 210 -11.01 6.35 -13.48
N HIS A 211 -10.61 7.47 -12.89
CA HIS A 211 -9.63 8.40 -13.45
C HIS A 211 -8.21 8.20 -12.89
N TYR A 212 -8.01 7.24 -11.99
CA TYR A 212 -6.73 7.03 -11.32
C TYR A 212 -5.71 6.40 -12.26
N THR A 213 -4.56 7.08 -12.45
CA THR A 213 -3.48 6.65 -13.34
C THR A 213 -2.08 6.80 -12.73
N ALA A 214 -1.99 7.22 -11.47
CA ALA A 214 -0.71 7.55 -10.84
C ALA A 214 0.18 6.31 -10.65
N THR A 215 -0.43 5.16 -10.34
CA THR A 215 0.27 3.87 -10.13
C THR A 215 -0.58 2.73 -10.71
N PRO A 216 -0.03 1.51 -10.87
CA PRO A 216 -0.83 0.34 -11.21
C PRO A 216 -2.03 0.17 -10.26
N LEU A 217 -3.18 -0.18 -10.81
CA LEU A 217 -4.44 -0.29 -10.10
C LEU A 217 -5.09 -1.66 -10.31
N LEU A 218 -5.31 -2.41 -9.23
CA LEU A 218 -6.11 -3.63 -9.24
C LEU A 218 -7.48 -3.31 -8.61
N VAL A 219 -8.52 -3.27 -9.45
CA VAL A 219 -9.91 -3.09 -8.99
C VAL A 219 -10.49 -4.46 -8.66
N VAL A 220 -10.89 -4.65 -7.42
CA VAL A 220 -11.40 -5.92 -6.90
C VAL A 220 -12.88 -5.78 -6.52
N GLU A 221 -13.75 -6.50 -7.20
CA GLU A 221 -15.17 -6.54 -6.88
C GLU A 221 -15.42 -7.43 -5.65
N THR A 222 -16.00 -6.88 -4.58
CA THR A 222 -16.15 -7.58 -3.31
C THR A 222 -17.60 -7.77 -2.87
N SER A 223 -18.58 -7.51 -3.74
CA SER A 223 -20.01 -7.61 -3.37
C SER A 223 -20.42 -9.01 -2.95
N HIS A 224 -19.79 -10.05 -3.50
CA HIS A 224 -20.16 -11.44 -3.29
C HIS A 224 -19.12 -12.24 -2.49
N VAL A 225 -17.99 -11.65 -2.12
CA VAL A 225 -16.89 -12.33 -1.43
C VAL A 225 -16.38 -11.48 -0.28
N ASP A 226 -16.22 -12.10 0.88
CA ASP A 226 -15.48 -11.51 1.99
C ASP A 226 -14.01 -11.99 1.93
N LEU A 227 -13.15 -11.12 1.42
CA LEU A 227 -11.70 -11.36 1.35
C LEU A 227 -11.04 -11.45 2.73
N ALA A 228 -11.73 -10.97 3.77
CA ALA A 228 -11.25 -11.06 5.14
C ALA A 228 -11.58 -12.42 5.79
N ALA A 229 -12.55 -13.19 5.29
CA ALA A 229 -12.98 -14.43 5.89
C ALA A 229 -12.33 -15.68 5.26
N GLY A 230 -12.12 -15.71 3.94
CA GLY A 230 -11.71 -16.92 3.21
C GLY A 230 -10.21 -16.96 2.84
N ASP A 231 -9.51 -18.07 3.11
CA ASP A 231 -8.11 -18.25 2.71
C ASP A 231 -7.96 -18.44 1.19
N ALA A 232 -8.87 -19.18 0.56
CA ALA A 232 -8.80 -19.43 -0.88
C ALA A 232 -8.93 -18.15 -1.70
N ALA A 233 -9.85 -17.25 -1.34
CA ALA A 233 -10.02 -15.98 -2.00
C ALA A 233 -8.80 -15.06 -1.80
N LEU A 234 -8.18 -15.08 -0.62
CA LEU A 234 -6.95 -14.36 -0.34
C LEU A 234 -5.77 -14.86 -1.17
N GLU A 235 -5.59 -16.18 -1.27
CA GLU A 235 -4.50 -16.78 -2.08
C GLU A 235 -4.67 -16.46 -3.57
N ASP A 236 -5.91 -16.45 -4.06
CA ASP A 236 -6.18 -16.07 -5.45
C ASP A 236 -5.90 -14.57 -5.68
N LEU A 237 -6.31 -13.71 -4.75
CA LEU A 237 -5.95 -12.28 -4.79
C LEU A 237 -4.43 -12.05 -4.79
N ILE A 238 -3.68 -12.81 -3.97
CA ILE A 238 -2.20 -12.74 -3.95
C ILE A 238 -1.61 -13.11 -5.32
N LYS A 239 -2.18 -14.10 -6.02
CA LYS A 239 -1.76 -14.43 -7.38
C LYS A 239 -2.02 -13.27 -8.34
N GLN A 240 -3.19 -12.61 -8.24
CA GLN A 240 -3.49 -11.43 -9.04
C GLN A 240 -2.49 -10.29 -8.76
N ILE A 241 -2.22 -10.00 -7.48
CA ILE A 241 -1.24 -8.99 -7.06
C ILE A 241 0.14 -9.30 -7.62
N ARG A 242 0.60 -10.55 -7.55
CA ARG A 242 1.90 -10.97 -8.11
C ARG A 242 1.96 -10.88 -9.64
N GLY A 243 0.83 -11.08 -10.29
CA GLY A 243 0.68 -10.99 -11.75
C GLY A 243 0.48 -9.56 -12.27
N MET A 244 0.26 -8.59 -11.37
CA MET A 244 0.00 -7.20 -11.76
C MET A 244 1.20 -6.59 -12.48
N GLY A 245 0.93 -6.03 -13.67
CA GLY A 245 1.83 -5.18 -14.43
C GLY A 245 1.46 -3.69 -14.32
N ARG A 246 1.60 -2.97 -15.42
CA ARG A 246 1.21 -1.56 -15.52
C ARG A 246 -0.28 -1.42 -15.88
N GLY A 247 -0.86 -0.27 -15.54
CA GLY A 247 -2.24 0.09 -15.89
C GLY A 247 -3.25 -0.45 -14.90
N THR A 248 -4.51 -0.55 -15.34
CA THR A 248 -5.64 -0.98 -14.51
C THR A 248 -6.08 -2.37 -14.90
N GLN A 249 -6.29 -3.24 -13.91
CA GLN A 249 -6.89 -4.57 -14.08
C GLN A 249 -8.12 -4.71 -13.18
N TYR A 250 -9.10 -5.44 -13.67
CA TYR A 250 -10.33 -5.75 -12.93
C TYR A 250 -10.36 -7.22 -12.57
N TYR A 251 -10.67 -7.50 -11.32
CA TYR A 251 -10.71 -8.84 -10.77
C TYR A 251 -12.01 -9.08 -10.00
N VAL A 252 -12.70 -10.16 -10.35
CA VAL A 252 -13.89 -10.64 -9.64
C VAL A 252 -13.52 -11.96 -8.98
N PRO A 253 -13.35 -11.97 -7.63
CA PRO A 253 -13.06 -13.20 -6.91
C PRO A 253 -14.16 -14.24 -7.11
N ARG A 254 -13.77 -15.50 -7.19
CA ARG A 254 -14.75 -16.61 -7.19
C ARG A 254 -15.20 -16.87 -5.76
N ALA A 255 -16.52 -17.00 -5.57
CA ALA A 255 -17.12 -17.40 -4.31
C ALA A 255 -16.78 -18.84 -3.94
#